data_5b42ccb5e6ed30459627924cf26868e9
#
_entry.id   5b42ccb5e6ed30459627924cf26868e9
#
_cell.length_a   1.000
_cell.length_b   1.000
_cell.length_c   1.000
_cell.angle_alpha   90.00
_cell.angle_beta   90.00
_cell.angle_gamma   90.00
#
_symmetry.space_group_name_H-M   'P 1'
#
loop_
_entity.id
_entity.type
_entity.pdbx_description
1 polymer ?
#
loop_
_entity_poly.entity_id
_entity_poly.type
_entity_poly.pdbx_seq_one_letter_code
_entity_poly.pdbx_strand_id
1 'polypeptide(L)'
;VEASLKSLGLSDRAKQLAGALSGGWKQRLALAACMIHEPELLLLDEPTAGVDPKARRDFWDAIRDYAAEGVTTLVSTHYMDEAVQCDRIAFIAYGKKLIDAATADIPEEVGLSARRIETPALDEATRRLKQAGGVDVLARFGAAVHIAGRDASALDRAARAVEGLPEIQVETIEAGLEEAFIYLMTGATDNFANGLETRVGA
;
A
#
# COMPACT_ATOMS: atom_id res chain seq x y z
N VAL A 1 -26.32 13.64 -15.46
CA VAL A 1 -26.64 12.27 -14.95
C VAL A 1 -26.37 11.22 -16.03
N GLU A 2 -26.96 11.31 -17.23
CA GLU A 2 -26.73 10.32 -18.30
C GLU A 2 -25.28 10.21 -18.70
N ALA A 3 -24.56 11.35 -18.82
CA ALA A 3 -23.15 11.37 -19.12
C ALA A 3 -22.32 10.64 -18.05
N SER A 4 -22.57 10.89 -16.75
CA SER A 4 -21.89 10.24 -15.63
C SER A 4 -22.20 8.74 -15.53
N LEU A 5 -23.41 8.32 -15.89
CA LEU A 5 -23.75 6.89 -15.97
C LEU A 5 -23.01 6.23 -17.14
N LYS A 6 -22.88 6.92 -18.26
CA LYS A 6 -22.17 6.40 -19.44
C LYS A 6 -20.67 6.27 -19.21
N SER A 7 -20.01 7.28 -18.64
CA SER A 7 -18.56 7.26 -18.38
C SER A 7 -18.14 6.11 -17.47
N LEU A 8 -19.02 5.71 -16.53
CA LEU A 8 -18.75 4.62 -15.58
C LEU A 8 -19.40 3.28 -15.97
N GLY A 9 -19.90 3.15 -17.21
CA GLY A 9 -20.47 1.91 -17.73
C GLY A 9 -21.79 1.48 -17.08
N LEU A 10 -22.54 2.43 -16.51
CA LEU A 10 -23.82 2.18 -15.81
C LEU A 10 -25.06 2.33 -16.68
N SER A 11 -24.92 2.69 -17.96
CA SER A 11 -26.05 2.95 -18.86
C SER A 11 -27.07 1.81 -18.90
N ASP A 12 -26.62 0.57 -19.06
CA ASP A 12 -27.46 -0.62 -19.14
C ASP A 12 -28.14 -0.97 -17.80
N ARG A 13 -27.71 -0.35 -16.71
CA ARG A 13 -28.19 -0.55 -15.34
C ARG A 13 -28.97 0.63 -14.78
N ALA A 14 -29.23 1.65 -15.60
CA ALA A 14 -29.88 2.90 -15.17
C ALA A 14 -31.26 2.70 -14.53
N LYS A 15 -31.97 1.58 -14.85
CA LYS A 15 -33.27 1.23 -14.26
C LYS A 15 -33.17 0.22 -13.12
N GLN A 16 -31.98 -0.29 -12.80
CA GLN A 16 -31.78 -1.27 -11.75
C GLN A 16 -31.75 -0.57 -10.38
N LEU A 17 -32.39 -1.17 -9.38
CA LEU A 17 -32.32 -0.64 -8.01
C LEU A 17 -30.87 -0.73 -7.49
N ALA A 18 -30.38 0.35 -6.87
CA ALA A 18 -29.02 0.41 -6.31
C ALA A 18 -28.75 -0.72 -5.31
N GLY A 19 -29.75 -1.11 -4.51
CA GLY A 19 -29.66 -2.24 -3.56
C GLY A 19 -29.33 -3.59 -4.22
N ALA A 20 -29.77 -3.78 -5.48
CA ALA A 20 -29.57 -5.02 -6.24
C ALA A 20 -28.23 -5.07 -7.01
N LEU A 21 -27.43 -4.00 -6.96
CA LEU A 21 -26.09 -3.96 -7.56
C LEU A 21 -25.09 -4.74 -6.72
N SER A 22 -24.08 -5.35 -7.38
CA SER A 22 -22.92 -5.89 -6.68
C SER A 22 -22.04 -4.77 -6.07
N GLY A 23 -21.11 -5.12 -5.17
CA GLY A 23 -20.24 -4.17 -4.50
C GLY A 23 -19.54 -3.22 -5.47
N GLY A 24 -18.87 -3.75 -6.50
CA GLY A 24 -18.18 -2.93 -7.49
C GLY A 24 -19.10 -1.99 -8.28
N TRP A 25 -20.34 -2.43 -8.60
CA TRP A 25 -21.31 -1.55 -9.25
C TRP A 25 -21.87 -0.47 -8.31
N LYS A 26 -21.98 -0.76 -7.01
CA LYS A 26 -22.36 0.25 -6.01
C LYS A 26 -21.28 1.33 -5.89
N GLN A 27 -20.01 0.95 -5.89
CA GLN A 27 -18.90 1.90 -5.84
C GLN A 27 -18.85 2.80 -7.10
N ARG A 28 -19.03 2.22 -8.29
CA ARG A 28 -19.15 3.02 -9.52
C ARG A 28 -20.34 3.98 -9.49
N LEU A 29 -21.48 3.54 -8.95
CA LEU A 29 -22.67 4.40 -8.80
C LEU A 29 -22.40 5.53 -7.81
N ALA A 30 -21.72 5.25 -6.68
CA ALA A 30 -21.34 6.26 -5.71
C ALA A 30 -20.39 7.30 -6.34
N LEU A 31 -19.37 6.84 -7.08
CA LEU A 31 -18.48 7.72 -7.82
C LEU A 31 -19.22 8.58 -8.84
N ALA A 32 -20.15 7.98 -9.64
CA ALA A 32 -20.99 8.71 -10.57
C ALA A 32 -21.79 9.82 -9.87
N ALA A 33 -22.34 9.53 -8.70
CA ALA A 33 -23.11 10.50 -7.91
C ALA A 33 -22.23 11.67 -7.43
N CYS A 34 -21.01 11.38 -6.98
CA CYS A 34 -20.05 12.41 -6.59
C CYS A 34 -19.63 13.31 -7.76
N MET A 35 -19.61 12.78 -8.97
CA MET A 35 -19.17 13.53 -10.17
C MET A 35 -20.28 14.36 -10.85
N ILE A 36 -21.55 14.25 -10.41
CA ILE A 36 -22.68 14.97 -11.05
C ILE A 36 -22.51 16.50 -11.03
N HIS A 37 -21.92 17.03 -9.97
CA HIS A 37 -21.75 18.46 -9.77
C HIS A 37 -20.38 19.00 -10.20
N GLU A 38 -19.60 18.17 -10.92
CA GLU A 38 -18.28 18.52 -11.48
C GLU A 38 -17.32 19.09 -10.42
N PRO A 39 -16.99 18.30 -9.39
CA PRO A 39 -16.16 18.78 -8.28
C PRO A 39 -14.70 19.00 -8.72
N GLU A 40 -14.03 19.99 -8.14
CA GLU A 40 -12.59 20.18 -8.25
C GLU A 40 -11.81 19.25 -7.30
N LEU A 41 -12.45 18.81 -6.23
CA LEU A 41 -11.86 17.92 -5.20
C LEU A 41 -12.80 16.75 -4.91
N LEU A 42 -12.25 15.53 -5.00
CA LEU A 42 -12.92 14.29 -4.68
C LEU A 42 -12.26 13.66 -3.43
N LEU A 43 -13.06 13.36 -2.41
CA LEU A 43 -12.62 12.71 -1.19
C LEU A 43 -13.18 11.29 -1.13
N LEU A 44 -12.31 10.31 -1.07
CA LEU A 44 -12.67 8.89 -1.09
C LEU A 44 -12.04 8.17 0.11
N ASP A 45 -12.90 7.56 0.93
CA ASP A 45 -12.47 6.79 2.09
C ASP A 45 -12.63 5.30 1.80
N GLU A 46 -11.51 4.58 1.72
CA GLU A 46 -11.42 3.15 1.39
C GLU A 46 -12.35 2.71 0.24
N PRO A 47 -12.30 3.38 -0.93
CA PRO A 47 -13.36 3.28 -1.93
C PRO A 47 -13.48 1.90 -2.58
N THR A 48 -12.49 1.03 -2.45
CA THR A 48 -12.50 -0.31 -3.05
C THR A 48 -12.49 -1.44 -2.03
N ALA A 49 -12.76 -1.12 -0.75
CA ALA A 49 -12.86 -2.13 0.30
C ALA A 49 -13.95 -3.16 -0.03
N GLY A 50 -13.59 -4.45 -0.02
CA GLY A 50 -14.50 -5.55 -0.33
C GLY A 50 -14.94 -5.66 -1.79
N VAL A 51 -14.25 -4.98 -2.72
CA VAL A 51 -14.50 -5.04 -4.16
C VAL A 51 -13.56 -6.07 -4.80
N ASP A 52 -14.07 -6.81 -5.79
CA ASP A 52 -13.27 -7.78 -6.52
C ASP A 52 -12.10 -7.12 -7.29
N PRO A 53 -11.00 -7.87 -7.60
CA PRO A 53 -9.80 -7.28 -8.20
C PRO A 53 -10.02 -6.63 -9.57
N LYS A 54 -11.01 -7.11 -10.36
CA LYS A 54 -11.33 -6.51 -11.65
C LYS A 54 -12.03 -5.17 -11.45
N ALA A 55 -13.10 -5.15 -10.63
CA ALA A 55 -13.84 -3.94 -10.37
C ALA A 55 -12.97 -2.87 -9.67
N ARG A 56 -11.98 -3.29 -8.85
CA ARG A 56 -10.98 -2.39 -8.26
C ARG A 56 -10.14 -1.72 -9.34
N ARG A 57 -9.57 -2.47 -10.27
CA ARG A 57 -8.79 -1.90 -11.39
C ARG A 57 -9.62 -0.90 -12.18
N ASP A 58 -10.82 -1.31 -12.58
CA ASP A 58 -11.71 -0.45 -13.37
C ASP A 58 -12.10 0.84 -12.61
N PHE A 59 -12.17 0.79 -11.27
CA PHE A 59 -12.42 1.96 -10.42
C PHE A 59 -11.23 2.92 -10.42
N TRP A 60 -10.00 2.38 -10.28
CA TRP A 60 -8.77 3.17 -10.32
C TRP A 60 -8.50 3.77 -11.69
N ASP A 61 -8.86 3.07 -12.78
CA ASP A 61 -8.82 3.63 -14.13
C ASP A 61 -9.71 4.89 -14.22
N ALA A 62 -10.94 4.82 -13.70
CA ALA A 62 -11.84 5.96 -13.68
C ALA A 62 -11.31 7.14 -12.84
N ILE A 63 -10.65 6.88 -11.70
CA ILE A 63 -10.02 7.92 -10.88
C ILE A 63 -8.90 8.61 -11.67
N ARG A 64 -8.06 7.84 -12.38
CA ARG A 64 -7.00 8.41 -13.22
C ARG A 64 -7.55 9.26 -14.35
N ASP A 65 -8.64 8.84 -14.99
CA ASP A 65 -9.31 9.61 -16.04
C ASP A 65 -9.78 10.96 -15.48
N TYR A 66 -10.44 11.00 -14.31
CA TYR A 66 -10.86 12.24 -13.67
C TYR A 66 -9.67 13.11 -13.24
N ALA A 67 -8.58 12.51 -12.75
CA ALA A 67 -7.37 13.27 -12.44
C ALA A 67 -6.76 13.92 -13.68
N ALA A 68 -6.76 13.22 -14.83
CA ALA A 68 -6.33 13.77 -16.11
C ALA A 68 -7.23 14.92 -16.62
N GLU A 69 -8.50 14.93 -16.23
CA GLU A 69 -9.46 16.03 -16.48
C GLU A 69 -9.29 17.19 -15.47
N GLY A 70 -8.38 17.09 -14.50
CA GLY A 70 -8.05 18.15 -13.55
C GLY A 70 -8.72 18.02 -12.18
N VAL A 71 -9.41 16.93 -11.90
CA VAL A 71 -10.00 16.68 -10.56
C VAL A 71 -8.92 16.24 -9.59
N THR A 72 -8.73 16.99 -8.52
CA THR A 72 -7.86 16.55 -7.41
C THR A 72 -8.56 15.47 -6.61
N THR A 73 -7.90 14.31 -6.41
CA THR A 73 -8.48 13.20 -5.65
C THR A 73 -7.64 12.88 -4.42
N LEU A 74 -8.27 12.89 -3.25
CA LEU A 74 -7.68 12.39 -2.00
C LEU A 74 -8.33 11.05 -1.64
N VAL A 75 -7.51 10.00 -1.57
CA VAL A 75 -7.96 8.64 -1.27
C VAL A 75 -7.32 8.18 0.04
N SER A 76 -8.11 7.69 0.98
CA SER A 76 -7.59 6.85 2.05
C SER A 76 -7.62 5.39 1.61
N THR A 77 -6.56 4.65 1.86
CA THR A 77 -6.49 3.21 1.62
C THR A 77 -5.46 2.55 2.54
N HIS A 78 -5.66 1.29 2.85
CA HIS A 78 -4.68 0.44 3.52
C HIS A 78 -4.05 -0.60 2.57
N TYR A 79 -4.40 -0.54 1.27
CA TYR A 79 -3.85 -1.42 0.24
C TYR A 79 -2.65 -0.76 -0.43
N MET A 80 -1.47 -1.40 -0.37
CA MET A 80 -0.26 -0.86 -1.00
C MET A 80 -0.33 -0.86 -2.52
N ASP A 81 -1.01 -1.83 -3.14
CA ASP A 81 -1.27 -1.90 -4.57
C ASP A 81 -2.16 -0.75 -5.09
N GLU A 82 -2.90 -0.09 -4.21
CA GLU A 82 -3.63 1.14 -4.50
C GLU A 82 -2.75 2.38 -4.28
N ALA A 83 -2.01 2.40 -3.18
CA ALA A 83 -1.13 3.52 -2.84
C ALA A 83 -0.11 3.81 -3.95
N VAL A 84 0.45 2.77 -4.60
CA VAL A 84 1.39 2.92 -5.74
C VAL A 84 0.78 3.61 -6.96
N GLN A 85 -0.54 3.73 -7.03
CA GLN A 85 -1.23 4.41 -8.14
C GLN A 85 -1.41 5.91 -7.92
N CYS A 86 -1.11 6.40 -6.70
CA CYS A 86 -1.17 7.80 -6.34
C CYS A 86 0.13 8.52 -6.70
N ASP A 87 0.03 9.79 -7.10
CA ASP A 87 1.21 10.64 -7.38
C ASP A 87 1.96 11.00 -6.10
N ARG A 88 1.23 11.12 -4.97
CA ARG A 88 1.74 11.51 -3.67
C ARG A 88 1.12 10.68 -2.57
N ILE A 89 1.90 10.30 -1.57
CA ILE A 89 1.45 9.49 -0.43
C ILE A 89 1.80 10.22 0.87
N ALA A 90 0.84 10.24 1.79
CA ALA A 90 1.06 10.54 3.20
C ALA A 90 0.82 9.27 4.02
N PHE A 91 1.87 8.67 4.60
CA PHE A 91 1.70 7.58 5.56
C PHE A 91 1.38 8.11 6.94
N ILE A 92 0.26 7.63 7.49
CA ILE A 92 -0.21 8.01 8.83
C ILE A 92 -0.32 6.74 9.68
N ALA A 93 0.32 6.77 10.85
CA ALA A 93 0.19 5.73 11.84
C ALA A 93 0.23 6.33 13.25
N TYR A 94 -0.54 5.75 14.17
CA TYR A 94 -0.59 6.16 15.58
C TYR A 94 -0.82 7.67 15.78
N GLY A 95 -1.64 8.27 14.90
CA GLY A 95 -1.94 9.71 14.93
C GLY A 95 -0.81 10.63 14.47
N LYS A 96 0.24 10.09 13.86
CA LYS A 96 1.38 10.86 13.31
C LYS A 96 1.51 10.64 11.81
N LYS A 97 1.83 11.70 11.09
CA LYS A 97 2.28 11.61 9.70
C LYS A 97 3.76 11.18 9.70
N LEU A 98 4.04 9.98 9.18
CA LEU A 98 5.38 9.39 9.15
C LEU A 98 6.20 9.89 7.97
N ILE A 99 5.57 10.05 6.81
CA ILE A 99 6.15 10.61 5.58
C ILE A 99 5.05 11.26 4.75
N ASP A 100 5.42 12.19 3.89
CA ASP A 100 4.53 12.85 2.93
C ASP A 100 5.38 13.29 1.73
N ALA A 101 5.36 12.48 0.67
CA ALA A 101 6.24 12.65 -0.48
C ALA A 101 5.56 12.19 -1.78
N ALA A 102 6.18 12.51 -2.93
CA ALA A 102 5.82 11.88 -4.18
C ALA A 102 6.07 10.37 -4.08
N THR A 103 5.17 9.58 -4.64
CA THR A 103 5.21 8.12 -4.51
C THR A 103 6.54 7.53 -4.97
N ALA A 104 7.08 8.06 -6.07
CA ALA A 104 8.36 7.62 -6.63
C ALA A 104 9.56 7.96 -5.72
N ASP A 105 9.47 9.01 -4.91
CA ASP A 105 10.60 9.51 -4.10
C ASP A 105 10.66 8.84 -2.71
N ILE A 106 9.59 8.20 -2.27
CA ILE A 106 9.49 7.62 -0.91
C ILE A 106 10.65 6.66 -0.58
N PRO A 107 11.00 5.67 -1.43
CA PRO A 107 12.09 4.76 -1.11
C PRO A 107 13.44 5.46 -0.93
N GLU A 108 13.72 6.48 -1.75
CA GLU A 108 14.94 7.30 -1.66
C GLU A 108 14.93 8.18 -0.40
N GLU A 109 13.81 8.86 -0.10
CA GLU A 109 13.67 9.69 1.11
C GLU A 109 13.82 8.87 2.40
N VAL A 110 13.34 7.63 2.42
CA VAL A 110 13.54 6.71 3.56
C VAL A 110 14.99 6.21 3.60
N GLY A 111 15.68 6.17 2.44
CA GLY A 111 17.11 5.82 2.33
C GLY A 111 17.37 4.33 2.58
N LEU A 112 16.50 3.46 2.06
CA LEU A 112 16.64 2.02 2.22
C LEU A 112 17.41 1.39 1.06
N SER A 113 18.27 0.44 1.41
CA SER A 113 18.75 -0.61 0.51
C SER A 113 17.96 -1.88 0.73
N ALA A 114 17.83 -2.72 -0.29
CA ALA A 114 17.10 -3.98 -0.17
C ALA A 114 17.81 -5.16 -0.85
N ARG A 115 17.54 -6.36 -0.37
CA ARG A 115 17.97 -7.62 -0.98
C ARG A 115 16.77 -8.56 -1.08
N ARG A 116 16.61 -9.17 -2.23
CA ARG A 116 15.65 -10.23 -2.48
C ARG A 116 16.35 -11.57 -2.41
N ILE A 117 15.77 -12.49 -1.65
CA ILE A 117 16.33 -13.81 -1.37
C ILE A 117 15.32 -14.85 -1.78
N GLU A 118 15.69 -15.70 -2.73
CA GLU A 118 14.87 -16.82 -3.20
C GLU A 118 15.55 -18.14 -2.89
N THR A 119 14.78 -19.10 -2.42
CA THR A 119 15.20 -20.48 -2.15
C THR A 119 13.97 -21.34 -1.87
N PRO A 120 13.93 -22.64 -2.22
CA PRO A 120 12.88 -23.55 -1.77
C PRO A 120 12.80 -23.67 -0.23
N ALA A 121 13.88 -23.34 0.50
CA ALA A 121 13.97 -23.41 1.96
C ALA A 121 13.65 -22.04 2.64
N LEU A 122 12.57 -21.37 2.24
CA LEU A 122 12.23 -20.01 2.72
C LEU A 122 12.09 -19.89 4.24
N ASP A 123 11.53 -20.89 4.91
CA ASP A 123 11.36 -20.86 6.37
C ASP A 123 12.71 -20.88 7.08
N GLU A 124 13.64 -21.69 6.58
CA GLU A 124 15.00 -21.76 7.11
C GLU A 124 15.76 -20.47 6.82
N ALA A 125 15.63 -19.91 5.60
CA ALA A 125 16.19 -18.61 5.25
C ALA A 125 15.70 -17.51 6.20
N THR A 126 14.39 -17.42 6.40
CA THR A 126 13.77 -16.45 7.31
C THR A 126 14.30 -16.59 8.73
N ARG A 127 14.44 -17.82 9.22
CA ARG A 127 14.97 -18.08 10.56
C ARG A 127 16.43 -17.62 10.71
N ARG A 128 17.29 -17.95 9.73
CA ARG A 128 18.70 -17.56 9.75
C ARG A 128 18.87 -16.04 9.65
N LEU A 129 18.10 -15.37 8.79
CA LEU A 129 18.12 -13.92 8.66
C LEU A 129 17.71 -13.21 9.96
N LYS A 130 16.67 -13.70 10.63
CA LYS A 130 16.27 -13.18 11.96
C LYS A 130 17.38 -13.33 12.99
N GLN A 131 18.11 -14.46 12.98
CA GLN A 131 19.21 -14.71 13.91
C GLN A 131 20.46 -13.90 13.61
N ALA A 132 20.72 -13.62 12.32
CA ALA A 132 21.89 -12.84 11.91
C ALA A 132 21.79 -11.38 12.39
N GLY A 133 20.58 -10.83 12.48
CA GLY A 133 20.36 -9.43 12.86
C GLY A 133 20.86 -8.45 11.81
N GLY A 134 20.83 -7.16 12.16
CA GLY A 134 21.34 -6.09 11.28
C GLY A 134 20.47 -5.77 10.08
N VAL A 135 19.22 -6.23 10.08
CA VAL A 135 18.19 -5.87 9.11
C VAL A 135 17.07 -5.11 9.80
N ASP A 136 16.61 -4.02 9.20
CA ASP A 136 15.52 -3.21 9.75
C ASP A 136 14.15 -3.77 9.33
N VAL A 137 14.10 -4.35 8.12
CA VAL A 137 12.91 -4.99 7.55
C VAL A 137 13.23 -6.41 7.14
N LEU A 138 12.39 -7.35 7.52
CA LEU A 138 12.40 -8.73 7.04
C LEU A 138 10.96 -9.15 6.77
N ALA A 139 10.62 -9.32 5.50
CA ALA A 139 9.27 -9.64 5.07
C ALA A 139 9.25 -10.70 3.96
N ARG A 140 8.18 -11.48 3.90
CA ARG A 140 7.98 -12.48 2.83
C ARG A 140 7.07 -11.90 1.76
N PHE A 141 7.51 -11.99 0.52
CA PHE A 141 6.75 -11.60 -0.67
C PHE A 141 6.63 -12.78 -1.62
N GLY A 142 5.52 -13.50 -1.52
CA GLY A 142 5.30 -14.71 -2.31
C GLY A 142 6.36 -15.78 -2.07
N ALA A 143 7.17 -16.08 -3.10
CA ALA A 143 8.24 -17.08 -3.09
C ALA A 143 9.62 -16.52 -2.70
N ALA A 144 9.70 -15.26 -2.22
CA ALA A 144 10.93 -14.61 -1.82
C ALA A 144 10.85 -14.06 -0.38
N VAL A 145 12.02 -13.83 0.22
CA VAL A 145 12.18 -13.03 1.43
C VAL A 145 12.92 -11.76 1.04
N HIS A 146 12.37 -10.62 1.41
CA HIS A 146 13.06 -9.35 1.28
C HIS A 146 13.66 -8.95 2.64
N ILE A 147 14.89 -8.48 2.61
CA ILE A 147 15.50 -7.77 3.73
C ILE A 147 15.83 -6.34 3.28
N ALA A 148 15.55 -5.38 4.14
CA ALA A 148 15.87 -3.99 3.86
C ALA A 148 16.40 -3.29 5.11
N GLY A 149 17.12 -2.19 4.90
CA GLY A 149 17.70 -1.37 5.95
C GLY A 149 18.54 -0.25 5.37
N ARG A 150 18.96 0.68 6.24
CA ARG A 150 19.79 1.81 5.84
C ARG A 150 21.28 1.46 5.68
N ASP A 151 21.76 0.40 6.33
CA ASP A 151 23.14 -0.08 6.19
C ASP A 151 23.21 -1.24 5.19
N ALA A 152 23.56 -0.94 3.94
CA ALA A 152 23.74 -1.94 2.88
C ALA A 152 24.77 -3.02 3.27
N SER A 153 25.83 -2.66 4.01
CA SER A 153 26.84 -3.61 4.46
C SER A 153 26.29 -4.59 5.50
N ALA A 154 25.36 -4.13 6.35
CA ALA A 154 24.67 -5.02 7.29
C ALA A 154 23.78 -6.02 6.56
N LEU A 155 23.08 -5.57 5.50
CA LEU A 155 22.28 -6.47 4.65
C LEU A 155 23.14 -7.53 3.98
N ASP A 156 24.32 -7.16 3.46
CA ASP A 156 25.25 -8.11 2.84
C ASP A 156 25.78 -9.12 3.86
N ARG A 157 26.06 -8.68 5.10
CA ARG A 157 26.43 -9.60 6.20
C ARG A 157 25.29 -10.55 6.54
N ALA A 158 24.06 -10.05 6.65
CA ALA A 158 22.88 -10.85 6.93
C ALA A 158 22.60 -11.87 5.80
N ALA A 159 22.76 -11.46 4.54
CA ALA A 159 22.57 -12.33 3.39
C ALA A 159 23.55 -13.53 3.38
N ARG A 160 24.76 -13.38 3.93
CA ARG A 160 25.69 -14.52 4.07
C ARG A 160 25.18 -15.61 4.99
N ALA A 161 24.29 -15.31 5.91
CA ALA A 161 23.73 -16.32 6.81
C ALA A 161 22.86 -17.37 6.07
N VAL A 162 22.41 -17.06 4.85
CA VAL A 162 21.63 -17.98 4.03
C VAL A 162 22.47 -18.71 2.98
N GLU A 163 23.76 -18.42 2.87
CA GLU A 163 24.67 -19.18 2.00
C GLU A 163 24.61 -20.68 2.32
N GLY A 164 24.67 -21.50 1.28
CA GLY A 164 24.59 -22.95 1.39
C GLY A 164 23.16 -23.50 1.50
N LEU A 165 22.11 -22.67 1.46
CA LEU A 165 20.75 -23.15 1.24
C LEU A 165 20.56 -23.63 -0.20
N PRO A 166 19.65 -24.61 -0.43
CA PRO A 166 19.41 -25.13 -1.78
C PRO A 166 18.90 -24.01 -2.70
N GLU A 167 19.41 -23.99 -3.93
CA GLU A 167 18.99 -23.07 -4.99
C GLU A 167 18.90 -21.61 -4.55
N ILE A 168 19.80 -21.19 -3.65
CA ILE A 168 19.82 -19.82 -3.12
C ILE A 168 20.17 -18.80 -4.18
N GLN A 169 19.34 -17.79 -4.31
CA GLN A 169 19.59 -16.60 -5.11
C GLN A 169 19.45 -15.37 -4.21
N VAL A 170 20.43 -14.49 -4.27
CA VAL A 170 20.43 -13.21 -3.55
C VAL A 170 20.64 -12.10 -4.57
N GLU A 171 19.68 -11.21 -4.68
CA GLU A 171 19.68 -10.11 -5.61
C GLU A 171 19.61 -8.78 -4.87
N THR A 172 20.39 -7.79 -5.31
CA THR A 172 20.22 -6.40 -4.88
C THR A 172 19.04 -5.81 -5.66
N ILE A 173 18.04 -5.33 -4.94
CA ILE A 173 16.88 -4.67 -5.52
C ILE A 173 16.74 -3.26 -4.97
N GLU A 174 16.01 -2.41 -5.68
CA GLU A 174 15.53 -1.16 -5.13
C GLU A 174 14.46 -1.44 -4.07
N ALA A 175 14.54 -0.74 -2.95
CA ALA A 175 13.48 -0.84 -1.94
C ALA A 175 12.18 -0.25 -2.51
N GLY A 176 11.07 -0.95 -2.30
CA GLY A 176 9.76 -0.48 -2.73
C GLY A 176 8.98 0.23 -1.62
N LEU A 177 7.76 0.62 -1.94
CA LEU A 177 6.85 1.23 -0.95
C LEU A 177 6.53 0.30 0.22
N GLU A 178 6.46 -1.02 -0.02
CA GLU A 178 6.14 -1.99 1.03
C GLU A 178 7.26 -2.07 2.08
N GLU A 179 8.52 -2.12 1.64
CA GLU A 179 9.68 -2.09 2.55
C GLU A 179 9.74 -0.75 3.29
N ALA A 180 9.52 0.37 2.60
CA ALA A 180 9.51 1.70 3.20
C ALA A 180 8.41 1.82 4.27
N PHE A 181 7.20 1.33 3.97
CA PHE A 181 6.08 1.33 4.91
C PHE A 181 6.38 0.47 6.16
N ILE A 182 6.86 -0.77 5.98
CA ILE A 182 7.21 -1.67 7.09
C ILE A 182 8.29 -1.02 7.97
N TYR A 183 9.31 -0.40 7.34
CA TYR A 183 10.36 0.29 8.06
C TYR A 183 9.83 1.45 8.91
N LEU A 184 9.02 2.32 8.31
CA LEU A 184 8.42 3.46 8.98
C LEU A 184 7.49 3.03 10.14
N MET A 185 6.74 1.95 9.96
CA MET A 185 5.88 1.39 10.99
C MET A 185 6.67 0.80 12.16
N THR A 186 7.80 0.15 11.88
CA THR A 186 8.66 -0.43 12.94
C THR A 186 9.24 0.64 13.84
N GLY A 187 9.56 1.83 13.28
CA GLY A 187 10.04 2.99 14.05
C GLY A 187 8.95 3.81 14.74
N ALA A 188 7.68 3.56 14.42
CA ALA A 188 6.56 4.33 14.96
C ALA A 188 6.15 3.80 16.35
N THR A 189 6.09 4.70 17.32
CA THR A 189 5.59 4.37 18.67
C THR A 189 4.12 4.70 18.79
N ASP A 190 3.34 3.78 19.35
CA ASP A 190 1.92 3.98 19.63
C ASP A 190 1.73 5.09 20.67
N ASN A 191 1.20 6.22 20.23
CA ASN A 191 0.90 7.35 21.13
C ASN A 191 -0.28 7.07 22.06
N PHE A 192 -1.07 6.04 21.80
CA PHE A 192 -2.23 5.66 22.61
C PHE A 192 -1.86 4.64 23.71
N ALA A 193 -0.75 3.92 23.58
CA ALA A 193 -0.30 2.95 24.59
C ALA A 193 -0.03 3.60 25.95
N ASN A 194 0.48 4.83 25.97
CA ASN A 194 0.75 5.59 27.21
C ASN A 194 -0.48 6.28 27.82
N GLY A 195 -1.61 6.32 27.12
CA GLY A 195 -2.84 7.00 27.58
C GLY A 195 -3.80 6.12 28.38
N LEU A 196 -3.63 4.80 28.38
CA LEU A 196 -4.52 3.86 29.06
C LEU A 196 -4.08 3.56 30.51
N GLU A 197 -2.81 3.74 30.86
CA GLU A 197 -2.33 3.50 32.22
C GLU A 197 -2.75 4.60 33.23
N THR A 198 -3.16 5.79 32.76
CA THR A 198 -3.53 6.92 33.62
C THR A 198 -5.04 6.97 33.97
N ARG A 199 -5.88 6.07 33.49
CA ARG A 199 -7.33 6.10 33.75
C ARG A 199 -7.88 4.96 34.61
N VAL A 200 -7.03 4.09 35.16
CA VAL A 200 -7.46 2.96 36.01
C VAL A 200 -7.10 3.20 37.51
N GLY A 201 -6.69 4.40 37.88
CA GLY A 201 -6.31 4.75 39.24
C GLY A 201 -6.96 6.02 39.75
N ALA A 202 -8.30 6.11 39.74
CA ALA A 202 -9.06 7.12 40.52
C ALA A 202 -10.44 6.58 40.89
#